data_8557cf8a546d2544a08c52a6b1fdf7a0
#
_entry.id   8557cf8a546d2544a08c52a6b1fdf7a0
#
_cell.length_a   1.000
_cell.length_b   1.000
_cell.length_c   1.000
_cell.angle_alpha   90.00
_cell.angle_beta   90.00
_cell.angle_gamma   90.00
#
_symmetry.space_group_name_H-M   'P 1'
#
loop_
_entity.id
_entity.type
_entity.pdbx_description
1 polymer ?
#
loop_
_entity_poly.entity_id
_entity_poly.type
_entity_poly.pdbx_seq_one_letter_code
_entity_poly.pdbx_strand_id
1 'polypeptide(L)'
;MLLKNKKALVTGSSRGIGKAIVEAFLKNGAEVWGLCSKPSAAKDDLEKLASENGVAFHEIYADVGNAEQVTEVVKAALAEAGTFDVLVNNAGITRDGLSFRMKKEDWDDVLRINLTSVFLISQIVSGNMIRAKDKSCSIINMASIVGLHGQGGQVNYAASKGGIIAYSKALAKEVGSRGVLVNAIAPGFIETDMTAVLKDDMKAQWVESLPLKRAGKPEDIANAALFLASDLSTYITGQVIGVDGGMGA
;
A
#
# COMPACT_ATOMS: atom_id res chain seq x y z
N MET A 1 6.57 18.76 -9.89
CA MET A 1 6.85 17.46 -9.23
C MET A 1 6.39 17.55 -7.78
N LEU A 2 5.41 16.75 -7.41
CA LEU A 2 4.78 16.81 -6.08
C LEU A 2 5.62 16.16 -4.96
N LEU A 3 6.58 15.30 -5.31
CA LEU A 3 7.42 14.56 -4.36
C LEU A 3 8.91 14.86 -4.52
N LYS A 4 9.25 16.04 -5.05
CA LYS A 4 10.65 16.42 -5.24
C LYS A 4 11.45 16.30 -3.93
N ASN A 5 12.59 15.60 -3.99
CA ASN A 5 13.49 15.32 -2.87
C ASN A 5 12.88 14.46 -1.74
N LYS A 6 11.71 13.85 -1.93
CA LYS A 6 11.14 12.88 -0.97
C LYS A 6 11.70 11.49 -1.24
N LYS A 7 11.87 10.71 -0.17
CA LYS A 7 12.27 9.30 -0.20
C LYS A 7 11.09 8.43 0.22
N ALA A 8 10.76 7.43 -0.58
CA ALA A 8 9.60 6.59 -0.35
C ALA A 8 9.97 5.10 -0.25
N LEU A 9 9.34 4.39 0.67
CA LEU A 9 9.34 2.92 0.73
C LEU A 9 7.95 2.42 0.30
N VAL A 10 7.92 1.55 -0.71
CA VAL A 10 6.68 0.94 -1.22
C VAL A 10 6.77 -0.58 -1.14
N THR A 11 5.89 -1.24 -0.41
CA THR A 11 5.85 -2.70 -0.33
C THR A 11 4.95 -3.30 -1.40
N GLY A 12 5.30 -4.49 -1.91
CA GLY A 12 4.57 -5.12 -3.01
C GLY A 12 4.70 -4.36 -4.33
N SER A 13 5.90 -3.82 -4.61
CA SER A 13 6.21 -2.91 -5.71
C SER A 13 6.34 -3.57 -7.09
N SER A 14 6.36 -4.91 -7.16
CA SER A 14 6.73 -5.63 -8.40
C SER A 14 5.67 -5.61 -9.50
N ARG A 15 4.39 -5.36 -9.17
CA ARG A 15 3.25 -5.40 -10.13
C ARG A 15 2.03 -4.66 -9.59
N GLY A 16 1.00 -4.55 -10.43
CA GLY A 16 -0.33 -4.02 -10.06
C GLY A 16 -0.27 -2.64 -9.42
N ILE A 17 -1.02 -2.44 -8.34
CA ILE A 17 -1.13 -1.16 -7.62
C ILE A 17 0.24 -0.68 -7.12
N GLY A 18 1.05 -1.57 -6.53
CA GLY A 18 2.36 -1.19 -5.99
C GLY A 18 3.31 -0.67 -7.07
N LYS A 19 3.36 -1.31 -8.24
CA LYS A 19 4.15 -0.85 -9.38
C LYS A 19 3.66 0.53 -9.87
N ALA A 20 2.35 0.71 -10.03
CA ALA A 20 1.78 1.99 -10.47
C ALA A 20 2.10 3.13 -9.48
N ILE A 21 2.10 2.84 -8.16
CA ILE A 21 2.51 3.82 -7.14
C ILE A 21 3.99 4.18 -7.30
N VAL A 22 4.88 3.20 -7.48
CA VAL A 22 6.31 3.45 -7.72
C VAL A 22 6.49 4.33 -8.96
N GLU A 23 5.85 4.00 -10.08
CA GLU A 23 5.92 4.80 -11.31
C GLU A 23 5.43 6.24 -11.09
N ALA A 24 4.30 6.41 -10.39
CA ALA A 24 3.77 7.74 -10.10
C ALA A 24 4.72 8.56 -9.22
N PHE A 25 5.35 7.93 -8.23
CA PHE A 25 6.29 8.58 -7.33
C PHE A 25 7.59 8.99 -8.03
N LEU A 26 8.17 8.10 -8.84
CA LEU A 26 9.36 8.39 -9.66
C LEU A 26 9.10 9.57 -10.62
N LYS A 27 7.99 9.55 -11.34
CA LYS A 27 7.56 10.65 -12.25
C LYS A 27 7.36 11.98 -11.52
N ASN A 28 7.12 11.93 -10.21
CA ASN A 28 6.94 13.12 -9.39
C ASN A 28 8.17 13.51 -8.55
N GLY A 29 9.33 12.91 -8.83
CA GLY A 29 10.62 13.33 -8.29
C GLY A 29 10.97 12.71 -6.94
N ALA A 30 10.33 11.62 -6.53
CA ALA A 30 10.73 10.84 -5.37
C ALA A 30 11.82 9.83 -5.72
N GLU A 31 12.78 9.63 -4.82
CA GLU A 31 13.62 8.45 -4.76
C GLU A 31 12.85 7.31 -4.08
N VAL A 32 12.83 6.10 -4.68
CA VAL A 32 11.92 5.03 -4.23
C VAL A 32 12.66 3.74 -3.94
N TRP A 33 12.42 3.18 -2.75
CA TRP A 33 12.74 1.79 -2.38
C TRP A 33 11.51 0.93 -2.59
N GLY A 34 11.58 0.02 -3.55
CA GLY A 34 10.52 -0.95 -3.85
C GLY A 34 10.81 -2.28 -3.19
N LEU A 35 10.02 -2.67 -2.16
CA LEU A 35 10.16 -3.94 -1.48
C LEU A 35 9.27 -4.99 -2.13
N CYS A 36 9.87 -6.08 -2.59
CA CYS A 36 9.20 -7.26 -3.15
C CYS A 36 9.82 -8.56 -2.63
N SER A 37 9.12 -9.68 -2.80
CA SER A 37 9.59 -10.97 -2.25
C SER A 37 10.71 -11.61 -3.09
N LYS A 38 10.86 -11.20 -4.34
CA LYS A 38 11.86 -11.70 -5.32
C LYS A 38 12.07 -10.68 -6.43
N PRO A 39 13.15 -10.79 -7.21
CA PRO A 39 13.40 -9.90 -8.35
C PRO A 39 12.18 -9.72 -9.25
N SER A 40 11.89 -8.47 -9.59
CA SER A 40 10.75 -8.10 -10.40
C SER A 40 11.13 -8.02 -11.89
N ALA A 41 10.24 -8.49 -12.76
CA ALA A 41 10.39 -8.26 -14.20
C ALA A 41 10.27 -6.77 -14.59
N ALA A 42 9.73 -5.95 -13.69
CA ALA A 42 9.59 -4.50 -13.92
C ALA A 42 10.82 -3.69 -13.47
N LYS A 43 11.87 -4.33 -12.92
CA LYS A 43 13.01 -3.64 -12.33
C LYS A 43 13.69 -2.70 -13.34
N ASP A 44 14.08 -3.22 -14.49
CA ASP A 44 14.83 -2.46 -15.50
C ASP A 44 14.01 -1.26 -16.04
N ASP A 45 12.69 -1.45 -16.22
CA ASP A 45 11.79 -0.37 -16.63
C ASP A 45 11.66 0.71 -15.55
N LEU A 46 11.62 0.34 -14.28
CA LEU A 46 11.54 1.28 -13.15
C LEU A 46 12.87 2.02 -12.94
N GLU A 47 14.00 1.36 -13.09
CA GLU A 47 15.33 2.00 -13.04
C GLU A 47 15.51 3.00 -14.20
N LYS A 48 15.08 2.63 -15.40
CA LYS A 48 15.05 3.53 -16.55
C LYS A 48 14.16 4.74 -16.29
N LEU A 49 12.93 4.52 -15.81
CA LEU A 49 11.99 5.59 -15.49
C LEU A 49 12.56 6.54 -14.43
N ALA A 50 13.22 6.00 -13.40
CA ALA A 50 13.87 6.78 -12.35
C ALA A 50 14.97 7.68 -12.95
N SER A 51 15.83 7.11 -13.79
CA SER A 51 16.90 7.84 -14.47
C SER A 51 16.36 8.97 -15.35
N GLU A 52 15.31 8.72 -16.12
CA GLU A 52 14.64 9.73 -16.96
C GLU A 52 14.06 10.91 -16.15
N ASN A 53 13.73 10.68 -14.88
CA ASN A 53 13.21 11.71 -13.97
C ASN A 53 14.27 12.29 -13.01
N GLY A 54 15.54 11.88 -13.15
CA GLY A 54 16.65 12.38 -12.35
C GLY A 54 16.60 11.94 -10.88
N VAL A 55 16.04 10.77 -10.60
CA VAL A 55 15.94 10.15 -9.27
C VAL A 55 16.45 8.71 -9.31
N ALA A 56 16.47 8.01 -8.17
CA ALA A 56 16.87 6.59 -8.09
C ALA A 56 15.70 5.67 -7.73
N PHE A 57 15.78 4.44 -8.22
CA PHE A 57 14.94 3.32 -7.79
C PHE A 57 15.83 2.22 -7.21
N HIS A 58 15.50 1.76 -6.01
CA HIS A 58 16.19 0.70 -5.29
C HIS A 58 15.25 -0.47 -5.08
N GLU A 59 15.51 -1.59 -5.74
CA GLU A 59 14.72 -2.80 -5.49
C GLU A 59 15.34 -3.60 -4.36
N ILE A 60 14.56 -3.84 -3.29
CA ILE A 60 14.97 -4.59 -2.09
C ILE A 60 14.06 -5.80 -1.87
N TYR A 61 14.58 -6.85 -1.22
CA TYR A 61 13.91 -8.14 -1.19
C TYR A 61 13.69 -8.66 0.23
N ALA A 62 12.41 -8.91 0.57
CA ALA A 62 12.02 -9.66 1.75
C ALA A 62 10.63 -10.27 1.57
N ASP A 63 10.39 -11.44 2.16
CA ASP A 63 9.02 -11.89 2.44
C ASP A 63 8.47 -11.06 3.60
N VAL A 64 7.49 -10.19 3.33
CA VAL A 64 6.87 -9.34 4.36
C VAL A 64 6.19 -10.16 5.46
N GLY A 65 5.86 -11.41 5.21
CA GLY A 65 5.35 -12.36 6.20
C GLY A 65 6.44 -12.95 7.10
N ASN A 66 7.73 -12.76 6.79
CA ASN A 66 8.83 -13.17 7.65
C ASN A 66 9.33 -11.95 8.44
N ALA A 67 9.02 -11.93 9.75
CA ALA A 67 9.30 -10.80 10.63
C ALA A 67 10.78 -10.46 10.73
N GLU A 68 11.67 -11.45 10.70
CA GLU A 68 13.12 -11.25 10.78
C GLU A 68 13.65 -10.63 9.48
N GLN A 69 13.33 -11.24 8.33
CA GLN A 69 13.75 -10.71 7.02
C GLN A 69 13.28 -9.28 6.78
N VAL A 70 12.00 -9.01 7.01
CA VAL A 70 11.45 -7.67 6.76
C VAL A 70 12.07 -6.64 7.70
N THR A 71 12.32 -7.02 8.96
CA THR A 71 12.96 -6.14 9.93
C THR A 71 14.39 -5.79 9.51
N GLU A 72 15.17 -6.79 9.10
CA GLU A 72 16.56 -6.61 8.65
C GLU A 72 16.62 -5.71 7.40
N VAL A 73 15.84 -6.06 6.36
CA VAL A 73 15.88 -5.35 5.08
C VAL A 73 15.37 -3.91 5.21
N VAL A 74 14.31 -3.67 5.99
CA VAL A 74 13.78 -2.31 6.18
C VAL A 74 14.75 -1.46 7.01
N LYS A 75 15.43 -2.02 8.00
CA LYS A 75 16.48 -1.31 8.76
C LYS A 75 17.68 -0.98 7.90
N ALA A 76 18.12 -1.90 7.02
CA ALA A 76 19.20 -1.65 6.07
C ALA A 76 18.85 -0.53 5.09
N ALA A 77 17.66 -0.58 4.50
CA ALA A 77 17.16 0.46 3.60
C ALA A 77 17.04 1.83 4.31
N LEU A 78 16.61 1.85 5.59
CA LEU A 78 16.58 3.07 6.39
C LEU A 78 17.98 3.63 6.68
N ALA A 79 18.98 2.77 6.91
CA ALA A 79 20.35 3.21 7.12
C ALA A 79 20.93 3.89 5.87
N GLU A 80 20.58 3.40 4.68
CA GLU A 80 20.95 4.00 3.40
C GLU A 80 20.18 5.29 3.11
N ALA A 81 18.86 5.26 3.26
CA ALA A 81 17.98 6.39 2.99
C ALA A 81 18.15 7.53 4.03
N GLY A 82 18.52 7.21 5.27
CA GLY A 82 18.50 8.11 6.42
C GLY A 82 17.10 8.25 7.02
N THR A 83 16.13 8.66 6.22
CA THR A 83 14.72 8.76 6.62
C THR A 83 13.85 8.56 5.38
N PHE A 84 12.79 7.77 5.49
CA PHE A 84 11.71 7.78 4.51
C PHE A 84 10.71 8.90 4.83
N ASP A 85 10.40 9.72 3.85
CA ASP A 85 9.36 10.74 3.95
C ASP A 85 7.98 10.12 3.71
N VAL A 86 7.93 9.01 2.95
CA VAL A 86 6.70 8.29 2.62
C VAL A 86 6.86 6.79 2.82
N LEU A 87 5.91 6.16 3.49
CA LEU A 87 5.74 4.71 3.54
C LEU A 87 4.41 4.33 2.90
N VAL A 88 4.45 3.39 1.95
CA VAL A 88 3.24 2.77 1.39
C VAL A 88 3.25 1.27 1.71
N ASN A 89 2.39 0.86 2.62
CA ASN A 89 2.13 -0.55 2.94
C ASN A 89 1.08 -1.09 1.96
N ASN A 90 1.54 -1.64 0.83
CA ASN A 90 0.67 -2.15 -0.21
C ASN A 90 0.71 -3.68 -0.36
N ALA A 91 1.78 -4.36 0.07
CA ALA A 91 1.88 -5.81 -0.02
C ALA A 91 0.67 -6.51 0.62
N GLY A 92 0.14 -7.52 -0.06
CA GLY A 92 -0.99 -8.28 0.44
C GLY A 92 -1.37 -9.44 -0.46
N ILE A 93 -2.10 -10.38 0.13
CA ILE A 93 -2.64 -11.58 -0.54
C ILE A 93 -4.11 -11.80 -0.19
N THR A 94 -4.77 -12.65 -0.98
CA THR A 94 -6.07 -13.25 -0.64
C THR A 94 -5.93 -14.77 -0.54
N ARG A 95 -6.77 -15.38 0.30
CA ARG A 95 -6.99 -16.82 0.41
C ARG A 95 -8.48 -17.02 0.64
N ASP A 96 -9.23 -16.97 -0.45
CA ASP A 96 -10.70 -16.95 -0.41
C ASP A 96 -11.26 -18.33 -0.08
N GLY A 97 -12.30 -18.37 0.74
CA GLY A 97 -12.97 -19.58 1.14
C GLY A 97 -14.12 -19.29 2.11
N LEU A 98 -15.16 -20.12 2.11
CA LEU A 98 -16.25 -19.99 3.08
C LEU A 98 -15.74 -20.26 4.49
N SER A 99 -16.12 -19.42 5.45
CA SER A 99 -15.61 -19.43 6.83
C SER A 99 -15.59 -20.82 7.47
N PHE A 100 -16.66 -21.59 7.32
CA PHE A 100 -16.79 -22.91 7.92
C PHE A 100 -15.93 -24.01 7.23
N ARG A 101 -15.26 -23.69 6.12
CA ARG A 101 -14.30 -24.57 5.40
C ARG A 101 -12.91 -23.97 5.30
N MET A 102 -12.73 -22.74 5.78
CA MET A 102 -11.45 -22.05 5.71
C MET A 102 -10.42 -22.76 6.59
N LYS A 103 -9.26 -23.05 6.02
CA LYS A 103 -8.16 -23.61 6.77
C LYS A 103 -7.52 -22.53 7.67
N LYS A 104 -7.05 -22.96 8.83
CA LYS A 104 -6.38 -22.03 9.77
C LYS A 104 -5.14 -21.43 9.15
N GLU A 105 -4.42 -22.18 8.32
CA GLU A 105 -3.23 -21.72 7.60
C GLU A 105 -3.55 -20.56 6.63
N ASP A 106 -4.69 -20.63 5.92
CA ASP A 106 -5.14 -19.57 5.01
C ASP A 106 -5.53 -18.30 5.78
N TRP A 107 -6.11 -18.45 6.96
CA TRP A 107 -6.39 -17.35 7.87
C TRP A 107 -5.09 -16.72 8.39
N ASP A 108 -4.20 -17.52 8.94
CA ASP A 108 -2.93 -17.07 9.53
C ASP A 108 -2.05 -16.37 8.48
N ASP A 109 -1.95 -16.93 7.27
CA ASP A 109 -1.15 -16.35 6.18
C ASP A 109 -1.68 -14.95 5.80
N VAL A 110 -2.99 -14.79 5.65
CA VAL A 110 -3.58 -13.51 5.27
C VAL A 110 -3.37 -12.47 6.38
N LEU A 111 -3.56 -12.81 7.65
CA LEU A 111 -3.30 -11.88 8.75
C LEU A 111 -1.82 -11.54 8.88
N ARG A 112 -0.95 -12.53 8.76
CA ARG A 112 0.51 -12.37 8.85
C ARG A 112 1.02 -11.42 7.76
N ILE A 113 0.60 -11.65 6.50
CA ILE A 113 1.08 -10.88 5.36
C ILE A 113 0.39 -9.52 5.26
N ASN A 114 -0.94 -9.43 5.45
CA ASN A 114 -1.68 -8.20 5.20
C ASN A 114 -1.68 -7.24 6.39
N LEU A 115 -1.64 -7.74 7.64
CA LEU A 115 -1.82 -6.92 8.82
C LEU A 115 -0.57 -6.86 9.71
N THR A 116 0.00 -8.02 10.06
CA THR A 116 1.18 -8.04 10.93
C THR A 116 2.38 -7.37 10.26
N SER A 117 2.58 -7.57 8.95
CA SER A 117 3.65 -6.88 8.21
C SER A 117 3.49 -5.36 8.23
N VAL A 118 2.26 -4.87 8.09
CA VAL A 118 1.95 -3.43 8.16
C VAL A 118 2.38 -2.86 9.51
N PHE A 119 2.04 -3.56 10.60
CA PHE A 119 2.48 -3.17 11.94
C PHE A 119 4.01 -3.13 12.05
N LEU A 120 4.70 -4.21 11.67
CA LEU A 120 6.16 -4.33 11.81
C LEU A 120 6.91 -3.24 11.02
N ILE A 121 6.54 -3.05 9.75
CA ILE A 121 7.19 -2.06 8.88
C ILE A 121 6.89 -0.65 9.36
N SER A 122 5.62 -0.37 9.70
CA SER A 122 5.24 0.96 10.21
C SER A 122 5.90 1.27 11.54
N GLN A 123 6.09 0.30 12.45
CA GLN A 123 6.79 0.50 13.71
C GLN A 123 8.23 0.95 13.50
N ILE A 124 8.96 0.31 12.58
CA ILE A 124 10.35 0.65 12.27
C ILE A 124 10.41 2.03 11.63
N VAL A 125 9.60 2.28 10.60
CA VAL A 125 9.65 3.50 9.79
C VAL A 125 9.10 4.70 10.56
N SER A 126 7.95 4.57 11.24
CA SER A 126 7.41 5.67 12.06
C SER A 126 8.34 6.05 13.21
N GLY A 127 8.99 5.05 13.85
CA GLY A 127 9.99 5.29 14.87
C GLY A 127 11.19 6.11 14.38
N ASN A 128 11.50 6.08 13.08
CA ASN A 128 12.50 6.94 12.44
C ASN A 128 11.87 8.29 12.06
N MET A 129 10.68 8.31 11.44
CA MET A 129 9.98 9.53 11.02
C MET A 129 9.77 10.53 12.18
N ILE A 130 9.35 10.06 13.36
CA ILE A 130 9.09 10.92 14.52
C ILE A 130 10.35 11.63 15.07
N ARG A 131 11.53 11.17 14.67
CA ARG A 131 12.83 11.81 15.03
C ARG A 131 13.32 12.79 13.98
N ALA A 132 12.79 12.72 12.77
CA ALA A 132 13.10 13.66 11.71
C ALA A 132 12.40 15.00 12.01
N LYS A 133 13.18 16.00 12.45
CA LYS A 133 12.67 17.34 12.73
C LYS A 133 12.33 18.05 11.41
N ASP A 134 11.31 18.88 11.46
CA ASP A 134 10.91 19.81 10.37
C ASP A 134 10.50 19.10 9.04
N LYS A 135 10.07 17.83 9.11
CA LYS A 135 9.57 17.07 7.97
C LYS A 135 8.12 16.65 8.18
N SER A 136 7.30 16.84 7.15
CA SER A 136 6.00 16.21 7.06
C SER A 136 6.18 14.85 6.39
N CYS A 137 5.92 13.77 7.15
CA CYS A 137 6.01 12.39 6.68
C CYS A 137 4.61 11.79 6.51
N SER A 138 4.46 10.83 5.59
CA SER A 138 3.18 10.19 5.30
C SER A 138 3.29 8.66 5.32
N ILE A 139 2.37 8.00 6.04
CA ILE A 139 2.17 6.55 6.00
C ILE A 139 0.83 6.28 5.33
N ILE A 140 0.85 5.52 4.25
CA ILE A 140 -0.32 5.18 3.44
C ILE A 140 -0.50 3.66 3.50
N ASN A 141 -1.61 3.21 4.06
CA ASN A 141 -1.90 1.79 4.21
C ASN A 141 -2.97 1.35 3.21
N MET A 142 -2.70 0.31 2.40
CA MET A 142 -3.69 -0.26 1.49
C MET A 142 -4.69 -1.11 2.25
N ALA A 143 -5.86 -0.53 2.54
CA ALA A 143 -7.04 -1.23 3.01
C ALA A 143 -7.78 -1.91 1.83
N SER A 144 -9.08 -1.95 1.87
CA SER A 144 -9.99 -2.38 0.80
C SER A 144 -11.41 -1.98 1.17
N ILE A 145 -12.28 -1.84 0.16
CA ILE A 145 -13.73 -1.77 0.35
C ILE A 145 -14.26 -2.98 1.14
N VAL A 146 -13.64 -4.15 0.96
CA VAL A 146 -13.94 -5.38 1.71
C VAL A 146 -13.67 -5.22 3.21
N GLY A 147 -12.69 -4.42 3.60
CA GLY A 147 -12.42 -4.09 5.00
C GLY A 147 -13.46 -3.16 5.64
N LEU A 148 -14.22 -2.42 4.82
CA LEU A 148 -15.29 -1.53 5.27
C LEU A 148 -16.64 -2.26 5.37
N HIS A 149 -16.98 -3.09 4.36
CA HIS A 149 -18.32 -3.65 4.21
C HIS A 149 -18.38 -5.17 4.38
N GLY A 150 -17.22 -5.85 4.38
CA GLY A 150 -17.16 -7.31 4.34
C GLY A 150 -17.45 -7.86 2.94
N GLN A 151 -17.08 -9.14 2.73
CA GLN A 151 -17.39 -9.88 1.53
C GLN A 151 -17.50 -11.37 1.86
N GLY A 152 -18.58 -12.02 1.43
CA GLY A 152 -18.74 -13.46 1.58
C GLY A 152 -17.59 -14.21 0.93
N GLY A 153 -17.02 -15.21 1.63
CA GLY A 153 -15.85 -15.95 1.18
C GLY A 153 -14.50 -15.30 1.47
N GLN A 154 -14.46 -14.10 2.08
CA GLN A 154 -13.23 -13.34 2.36
C GLN A 154 -13.11 -12.91 3.82
N VAL A 155 -13.54 -13.74 4.78
CA VAL A 155 -13.53 -13.35 6.20
C VAL A 155 -12.14 -13.01 6.74
N ASN A 156 -11.09 -13.73 6.30
CA ASN A 156 -9.70 -13.46 6.64
C ASN A 156 -9.21 -12.14 6.04
N TYR A 157 -9.50 -11.92 4.75
CA TYR A 157 -9.14 -10.69 4.05
C TYR A 157 -9.88 -9.48 4.64
N ALA A 158 -11.20 -9.60 4.86
CA ALA A 158 -12.00 -8.57 5.50
C ALA A 158 -11.47 -8.21 6.90
N ALA A 159 -11.15 -9.20 7.72
CA ALA A 159 -10.56 -9.00 9.03
C ALA A 159 -9.21 -8.29 8.95
N SER A 160 -8.32 -8.70 8.01
CA SER A 160 -7.02 -8.05 7.82
C SER A 160 -7.15 -6.60 7.38
N LYS A 161 -8.04 -6.31 6.42
CA LYS A 161 -8.24 -4.96 5.88
C LYS A 161 -9.02 -4.05 6.83
N GLY A 162 -9.96 -4.59 7.59
CA GLY A 162 -10.61 -3.89 8.72
C GLY A 162 -9.61 -3.56 9.84
N GLY A 163 -8.71 -4.51 10.15
CA GLY A 163 -7.60 -4.28 11.08
C GLY A 163 -6.66 -3.15 10.64
N ILE A 164 -6.32 -3.07 9.34
CA ILE A 164 -5.53 -1.96 8.78
C ILE A 164 -6.24 -0.61 8.99
N ILE A 165 -7.55 -0.55 8.78
CA ILE A 165 -8.33 0.67 8.97
C ILE A 165 -8.27 1.14 10.43
N ALA A 166 -8.49 0.24 11.38
CA ALA A 166 -8.42 0.54 12.79
C ALA A 166 -6.99 0.94 13.23
N TYR A 167 -6.00 0.17 12.78
CA TYR A 167 -4.58 0.45 13.00
C TYR A 167 -4.17 1.84 12.51
N SER A 168 -4.55 2.21 11.28
CA SER A 168 -4.23 3.51 10.69
C SER A 168 -4.78 4.66 11.52
N LYS A 169 -6.02 4.55 12.00
CA LYS A 169 -6.66 5.56 12.87
C LYS A 169 -5.97 5.68 14.24
N ALA A 170 -5.55 4.56 14.83
CA ALA A 170 -4.83 4.56 16.10
C ALA A 170 -3.45 5.20 15.95
N LEU A 171 -2.66 4.73 14.98
CA LEU A 171 -1.32 5.24 14.73
C LEU A 171 -1.33 6.75 14.39
N ALA A 172 -2.32 7.21 13.62
CA ALA A 172 -2.47 8.65 13.31
C ALA A 172 -2.56 9.52 14.58
N LYS A 173 -3.25 9.04 15.61
CA LYS A 173 -3.37 9.74 16.90
C LYS A 173 -2.07 9.73 17.70
N GLU A 174 -1.27 8.66 17.58
CA GLU A 174 0.00 8.52 18.30
C GLU A 174 1.09 9.40 17.71
N VAL A 175 1.18 9.48 16.37
CA VAL A 175 2.31 10.11 15.70
C VAL A 175 2.02 11.51 15.12
N GLY A 176 0.74 11.92 15.10
CA GLY A 176 0.30 13.16 14.47
C GLY A 176 0.98 14.41 15.05
N SER A 177 1.20 14.46 16.38
CA SER A 177 1.91 15.55 17.05
C SER A 177 3.38 15.70 16.63
N ARG A 178 3.91 14.71 15.92
CA ARG A 178 5.28 14.68 15.36
C ARG A 178 5.33 14.94 13.86
N GLY A 179 4.22 15.41 13.26
CA GLY A 179 4.14 15.71 11.83
C GLY A 179 4.06 14.48 10.93
N VAL A 180 3.74 13.29 11.48
CA VAL A 180 3.56 12.07 10.70
C VAL A 180 2.07 11.87 10.45
N LEU A 181 1.67 11.90 9.17
CA LEU A 181 0.30 11.66 8.73
C LEU A 181 0.11 10.16 8.45
N VAL A 182 -1.01 9.60 8.87
CA VAL A 182 -1.31 8.18 8.62
C VAL A 182 -2.72 8.06 8.06
N ASN A 183 -2.83 7.57 6.83
CA ASN A 183 -4.11 7.38 6.17
C ASN A 183 -4.21 5.99 5.53
N ALA A 184 -5.42 5.55 5.24
CA ALA A 184 -5.68 4.35 4.48
C ALA A 184 -6.35 4.68 3.15
N ILE A 185 -6.01 3.94 2.10
CA ILE A 185 -6.78 3.91 0.85
C ILE A 185 -7.57 2.61 0.84
N ALA A 186 -8.84 2.68 0.49
CA ALA A 186 -9.73 1.53 0.33
C ALA A 186 -10.08 1.36 -1.16
N PRO A 187 -9.29 0.58 -1.94
CA PRO A 187 -9.61 0.28 -3.32
C PRO A 187 -10.91 -0.51 -3.43
N GLY A 188 -11.67 -0.22 -4.50
CA GLY A 188 -12.78 -1.05 -4.95
C GLY A 188 -12.33 -2.15 -5.89
N PHE A 189 -13.08 -2.37 -6.99
CA PHE A 189 -12.72 -3.33 -8.02
C PHE A 189 -11.69 -2.72 -8.98
N ILE A 190 -10.43 -3.17 -8.87
CA ILE A 190 -9.29 -2.66 -9.66
C ILE A 190 -8.77 -3.78 -10.58
N GLU A 191 -8.51 -3.44 -11.84
CA GLU A 191 -7.91 -4.35 -12.83
C GLU A 191 -6.44 -4.65 -12.46
N THR A 192 -6.21 -5.86 -11.96
CA THR A 192 -4.88 -6.36 -11.58
C THR A 192 -4.81 -7.85 -11.83
N ASP A 193 -3.62 -8.46 -11.73
CA ASP A 193 -3.48 -9.93 -11.79
C ASP A 193 -4.35 -10.65 -10.76
N MET A 194 -4.60 -10.03 -9.61
CA MET A 194 -5.46 -10.58 -8.56
C MET A 194 -6.93 -10.70 -9.00
N THR A 195 -7.41 -9.75 -9.80
CA THR A 195 -8.79 -9.73 -10.33
C THR A 195 -8.89 -10.35 -11.72
N ALA A 196 -7.76 -10.58 -12.40
CA ALA A 196 -7.73 -11.20 -13.73
C ALA A 196 -8.30 -12.61 -13.76
N VAL A 197 -8.18 -13.34 -12.63
CA VAL A 197 -8.68 -14.72 -12.47
C VAL A 197 -10.21 -14.83 -12.40
N LEU A 198 -10.93 -13.71 -12.24
CA LEU A 198 -12.39 -13.69 -12.20
C LEU A 198 -12.96 -13.92 -13.61
N LYS A 199 -14.10 -14.64 -13.69
CA LYS A 199 -14.81 -14.85 -14.94
C LYS A 199 -15.33 -13.55 -15.52
N ASP A 200 -15.33 -13.44 -16.85
CA ASP A 200 -15.72 -12.19 -17.52
C ASP A 200 -17.16 -11.78 -17.22
N ASP A 201 -18.09 -12.75 -17.10
CA ASP A 201 -19.48 -12.47 -16.72
C ASP A 201 -19.58 -11.84 -15.33
N MET A 202 -18.76 -12.29 -14.37
CA MET A 202 -18.71 -11.70 -13.03
C MET A 202 -18.12 -10.28 -13.06
N LYS A 203 -17.05 -10.07 -13.84
CA LYS A 203 -16.47 -8.74 -14.03
C LYS A 203 -17.48 -7.78 -14.61
N ALA A 204 -18.22 -8.19 -15.66
CA ALA A 204 -19.25 -7.39 -16.30
C ALA A 204 -20.39 -7.02 -15.32
N GLN A 205 -20.86 -7.96 -14.50
CA GLN A 205 -21.87 -7.73 -13.48
C GLN A 205 -21.39 -6.73 -12.43
N TRP A 206 -20.14 -6.85 -11.98
CA TRP A 206 -19.58 -5.91 -11.01
C TRP A 206 -19.45 -4.52 -11.61
N VAL A 207 -18.89 -4.40 -12.81
CA VAL A 207 -18.79 -3.11 -13.51
C VAL A 207 -20.16 -2.46 -13.70
N GLU A 208 -21.18 -3.25 -14.08
CA GLU A 208 -22.57 -2.73 -14.25
C GLU A 208 -23.17 -2.25 -12.92
N SER A 209 -22.77 -2.81 -11.78
CA SER A 209 -23.23 -2.36 -10.46
C SER A 209 -22.54 -1.07 -9.98
N LEU A 210 -21.36 -0.73 -10.53
CA LEU A 210 -20.62 0.46 -10.11
C LEU A 210 -21.27 1.75 -10.64
N PRO A 211 -21.38 2.81 -9.84
CA PRO A 211 -21.81 4.13 -10.31
C PRO A 211 -20.99 4.65 -11.50
N LEU A 212 -19.66 4.49 -11.49
CA LEU A 212 -18.80 4.94 -12.58
C LEU A 212 -18.76 4.00 -13.79
N LYS A 213 -19.46 2.85 -13.76
CA LYS A 213 -19.59 1.90 -14.88
C LYS A 213 -18.27 1.46 -15.52
N ARG A 214 -17.22 1.44 -14.74
CA ARG A 214 -15.90 0.91 -15.12
C ARG A 214 -15.16 0.34 -13.92
N ALA A 215 -14.32 -0.64 -14.17
CA ALA A 215 -13.30 -1.02 -13.18
C ALA A 215 -12.28 0.13 -12.99
N GLY A 216 -11.72 0.23 -11.80
CA GLY A 216 -10.59 1.10 -11.55
C GLY A 216 -9.30 0.51 -12.14
N LYS A 217 -8.34 1.37 -12.45
CA LYS A 217 -7.00 0.99 -12.86
C LYS A 217 -6.01 1.17 -11.70
N PRO A 218 -4.87 0.48 -11.69
CA PRO A 218 -3.81 0.72 -10.71
C PRO A 218 -3.43 2.20 -10.57
N GLU A 219 -3.48 2.96 -11.68
CA GLU A 219 -3.19 4.39 -11.71
C GLU A 219 -4.20 5.23 -10.93
N ASP A 220 -5.48 4.81 -10.86
CA ASP A 220 -6.49 5.50 -10.04
C ASP A 220 -6.09 5.47 -8.55
N ILE A 221 -5.52 4.35 -8.09
CA ILE A 221 -5.01 4.19 -6.72
C ILE A 221 -3.68 4.94 -6.54
N ALA A 222 -2.80 4.87 -7.53
CA ALA A 222 -1.51 5.55 -7.49
C ALA A 222 -1.67 7.08 -7.38
N ASN A 223 -2.67 7.66 -8.05
CA ASN A 223 -2.99 9.07 -7.97
C ASN A 223 -3.46 9.48 -6.56
N ALA A 224 -4.28 8.66 -5.90
CA ALA A 224 -4.69 8.88 -4.52
C ALA A 224 -3.50 8.76 -3.55
N ALA A 225 -2.62 7.78 -3.76
CA ALA A 225 -1.39 7.64 -2.98
C ALA A 225 -0.44 8.83 -3.19
N LEU A 226 -0.29 9.32 -4.42
CA LEU A 226 0.49 10.51 -4.74
C LEU A 226 -0.05 11.76 -4.02
N PHE A 227 -1.36 11.97 -4.02
CA PHE A 227 -2.00 13.05 -3.28
C PHE A 227 -1.68 12.95 -1.79
N LEU A 228 -1.87 11.78 -1.17
CA LEU A 228 -1.60 11.58 0.26
C LEU A 228 -0.12 11.64 0.64
N ALA A 229 0.79 11.40 -0.29
CA ALA A 229 2.23 11.51 -0.11
C ALA A 229 2.75 12.95 -0.27
N SER A 230 1.95 13.83 -0.87
CA SER A 230 2.32 15.20 -1.21
C SER A 230 1.91 16.22 -0.16
N ASP A 231 2.40 17.44 -0.30
CA ASP A 231 2.05 18.55 0.58
C ASP A 231 0.61 19.07 0.36
N LEU A 232 -0.14 18.49 -0.59
CA LEU A 232 -1.56 18.78 -0.80
C LEU A 232 -2.46 18.18 0.28
N SER A 233 -1.95 17.26 1.10
CA SER A 233 -2.71 16.52 2.12
C SER A 233 -2.27 16.77 3.56
N THR A 234 -1.55 17.86 3.83
CA THR A 234 -0.90 18.12 5.13
C THR A 234 -1.86 18.23 6.32
N TYR A 235 -3.16 18.36 6.09
CA TYR A 235 -4.18 18.40 7.15
C TYR A 235 -5.11 17.17 7.12
N ILE A 236 -4.65 16.08 6.47
CA ILE A 236 -5.41 14.82 6.34
C ILE A 236 -4.66 13.71 7.09
N THR A 237 -5.23 13.24 8.21
CA THR A 237 -4.71 12.10 8.97
C THR A 237 -5.84 11.30 9.61
N GLY A 238 -5.63 10.00 9.79
CA GLY A 238 -6.61 9.07 10.35
C GLY A 238 -7.79 8.79 9.42
N GLN A 239 -7.71 9.16 8.14
CA GLN A 239 -8.80 9.00 7.18
C GLN A 239 -8.69 7.68 6.40
N VAL A 240 -9.85 7.21 5.93
CA VAL A 240 -9.97 6.10 4.97
C VAL A 240 -10.58 6.66 3.71
N ILE A 241 -9.80 6.68 2.63
CA ILE A 241 -10.24 7.24 1.36
C ILE A 241 -10.65 6.10 0.44
N GLY A 242 -11.94 6.02 0.10
CA GLY A 242 -12.46 5.11 -0.92
C GLY A 242 -12.00 5.55 -2.30
N VAL A 243 -11.41 4.61 -3.05
CA VAL A 243 -11.08 4.78 -4.48
C VAL A 243 -11.69 3.58 -5.20
N ASP A 244 -13.00 3.62 -5.35
CA ASP A 244 -13.82 2.43 -5.59
C ASP A 244 -14.90 2.60 -6.67
N GLY A 245 -14.94 3.75 -7.35
CA GLY A 245 -15.92 4.03 -8.38
C GLY A 245 -17.35 4.17 -7.86
N GLY A 246 -17.51 4.44 -6.55
CA GLY A 246 -18.79 4.53 -5.86
C GLY A 246 -19.32 3.19 -5.35
N MET A 247 -18.50 2.15 -5.30
CA MET A 247 -18.88 0.81 -4.82
C MET A 247 -19.34 0.81 -3.36
N GLY A 248 -18.79 1.71 -2.56
CA GLY A 248 -19.09 1.83 -1.13
C GLY A 248 -20.03 2.97 -0.75
N ALA A 249 -20.66 3.62 -1.73
CA ALA A 249 -21.57 4.74 -1.51
C ALA A 249 -22.97 4.29 -1.10
#